data_f6fd1de470c28470d9d67bd1ddb0a6c8
#
_entry.id   f6fd1de470c28470d9d67bd1ddb0a6c8
#
_cell.length_a   1.000
_cell.length_b   1.000
_cell.length_c   1.000
_cell.angle_alpha   90.00
_cell.angle_beta   90.00
_cell.angle_gamma   90.00
#
_symmetry.space_group_name_H-M   'P 1'
#
loop_
_entity.id
_entity.type
_entity.pdbx_description
1 polymer ?
#
loop_
_entity_poly.entity_id
_entity_poly.type
_entity_poly.pdbx_seq_one_letter_code
_entity_poly.pdbx_strand_id
1 'polypeptide(L)'
;MRFVLDNSVVCGWLLENQATAYCDAIAQRLQSAQAIAPPLLALEYTNVLRMACKRQTMLAFHAQQMLSMLAQLPIEIDTSVPQPAQLLDLALRYDLTSYDAIYLDLALRHRLPIATQDRDLAHAAQVAGVGVVAD
;
A
#
# COMPACT_ATOMS: atom_id res chain seq x y z
N MET A 1 -5.13 -10.90 12.63
CA MET A 1 -4.73 -9.49 12.63
C MET A 1 -4.93 -8.91 11.24
N ARG A 2 -5.41 -7.68 11.17
CA ARG A 2 -5.57 -6.96 9.90
C ARG A 2 -4.63 -5.74 9.90
N PHE A 3 -4.26 -5.29 8.72
CA PHE A 3 -3.46 -4.07 8.56
C PHE A 3 -3.73 -3.44 7.19
N VAL A 4 -3.49 -2.14 7.10
CA VAL A 4 -3.59 -1.42 5.81
C VAL A 4 -2.30 -1.64 5.05
N LEU A 5 -2.41 -2.01 3.78
CA LEU A 5 -1.27 -2.30 2.91
C LEU A 5 -1.04 -1.15 1.94
N ASP A 6 0.12 -0.51 2.04
CA ASP A 6 0.54 0.56 1.15
C ASP A 6 1.30 0.02 -0.06
N ASN A 7 1.22 0.74 -1.16
CA ASN A 7 1.87 0.35 -2.41
C ASN A 7 3.40 0.22 -2.30
N SER A 8 4.04 0.95 -1.40
CA SER A 8 5.51 0.84 -1.23
C SER A 8 5.95 -0.57 -0.87
N VAL A 9 5.12 -1.32 -0.13
CA VAL A 9 5.41 -2.72 0.20
C VAL A 9 5.18 -3.61 -1.03
N VAL A 10 4.09 -3.40 -1.75
CA VAL A 10 3.80 -4.15 -2.99
C VAL A 10 4.93 -3.95 -4.02
N CYS A 11 5.43 -2.73 -4.15
CA CYS A 11 6.57 -2.45 -5.03
C CYS A 11 7.80 -3.29 -4.66
N GLY A 12 8.02 -3.53 -3.37
CA GLY A 12 9.10 -4.39 -2.90
C GLY A 12 8.92 -5.85 -3.31
N TRP A 13 7.68 -6.29 -3.52
CA TRP A 13 7.39 -7.64 -4.02
C TRP A 13 7.55 -7.73 -5.54
N LEU A 14 7.30 -6.63 -6.26
CA LEU A 14 7.27 -6.61 -7.72
C LEU A 14 8.63 -6.28 -8.35
N LEU A 15 9.43 -5.46 -7.69
CA LEU A 15 10.68 -4.92 -8.24
C LEU A 15 11.86 -5.29 -7.34
N GLU A 16 12.87 -5.94 -7.92
CA GLU A 16 14.05 -6.37 -7.16
C GLU A 16 14.78 -5.21 -6.50
N ASN A 17 14.88 -4.06 -7.18
CA ASN A 17 15.58 -2.89 -6.65
C ASN A 17 14.85 -2.21 -5.49
N GLN A 18 13.61 -2.62 -5.18
CA GLN A 18 12.83 -2.10 -4.07
C GLN A 18 12.56 -3.16 -3.00
N ALA A 19 13.07 -4.37 -3.18
CA ALA A 19 12.89 -5.47 -2.24
C ALA A 19 13.66 -5.18 -0.96
N THR A 20 13.01 -5.45 0.17
CA THR A 20 13.60 -5.32 1.50
C THR A 20 13.15 -6.46 2.38
N ALA A 21 13.88 -6.67 3.49
CA ALA A 21 13.47 -7.65 4.49
C ALA A 21 12.09 -7.32 5.07
N TYR A 22 11.76 -6.04 5.18
CA TYR A 22 10.44 -5.59 5.65
C TYR A 22 9.33 -6.08 4.72
N CYS A 23 9.51 -5.90 3.39
CA CYS A 23 8.51 -6.36 2.42
C CYS A 23 8.30 -7.87 2.52
N ASP A 24 9.37 -8.64 2.68
CA ASP A 24 9.29 -10.09 2.83
C ASP A 24 8.54 -10.47 4.11
N ALA A 25 8.81 -9.77 5.21
CA ALA A 25 8.13 -10.01 6.47
C ALA A 25 6.62 -9.74 6.37
N ILE A 26 6.23 -8.67 5.67
CA ILE A 26 4.81 -8.36 5.46
C ILE A 26 4.15 -9.44 4.58
N ALA A 27 4.84 -9.92 3.53
CA ALA A 27 4.32 -11.02 2.72
C ALA A 27 4.07 -12.27 3.56
N GLN A 28 4.97 -12.59 4.48
CA GLN A 28 4.80 -13.73 5.38
C GLN A 28 3.61 -13.56 6.31
N ARG A 29 3.33 -12.34 6.77
CA ARG A 29 2.16 -12.08 7.62
C ARG A 29 0.84 -12.41 6.92
N LEU A 30 0.80 -12.28 5.59
CA LEU A 30 -0.40 -12.58 4.81
C LEU A 30 -0.75 -14.07 4.79
N GLN A 31 0.12 -14.95 5.28
CA GLN A 31 -0.20 -16.37 5.46
C GLN A 31 -1.19 -16.58 6.60
N SER A 32 -1.26 -15.68 7.56
CA SER A 32 -2.12 -15.81 8.74
C SER A 32 -2.91 -14.54 9.07
N ALA A 33 -2.76 -13.50 8.27
CA ALA A 33 -3.42 -12.21 8.46
C ALA A 33 -4.06 -11.75 7.15
N GLN A 34 -4.91 -10.74 7.23
CA GLN A 34 -5.56 -10.14 6.07
C GLN A 34 -5.15 -8.67 5.97
N ALA A 35 -4.84 -8.23 4.76
CA ALA A 35 -4.62 -6.82 4.48
C ALA A 35 -5.90 -6.18 3.97
N ILE A 36 -6.01 -4.87 4.17
CA ILE A 36 -7.06 -4.04 3.60
C ILE A 36 -6.41 -2.87 2.88
N ALA A 37 -6.96 -2.47 1.76
CA ALA A 37 -6.39 -1.41 0.93
C ALA A 37 -7.50 -0.62 0.23
N PRO A 38 -7.21 0.65 -0.14
CA PRO A 38 -8.12 1.42 -0.96
C PRO A 38 -8.07 0.96 -2.42
N PRO A 39 -9.07 1.32 -3.25
CA PRO A 39 -9.03 1.01 -4.69
C PRO A 39 -7.79 1.59 -5.40
N LEU A 40 -7.23 2.67 -4.87
CA LEU A 40 -6.03 3.31 -5.41
C LEU A 40 -4.84 2.34 -5.49
N LEU A 41 -4.74 1.38 -4.57
CA LEU A 41 -3.62 0.45 -4.54
C LEU A 41 -3.42 -0.25 -5.90
N ALA A 42 -4.50 -0.79 -6.46
CA ALA A 42 -4.41 -1.51 -7.73
C ALA A 42 -3.99 -0.60 -8.88
N LEU A 43 -4.43 0.66 -8.88
CA LEU A 43 -4.00 1.63 -9.89
C LEU A 43 -2.51 1.93 -9.76
N GLU A 44 -2.03 2.09 -8.54
CA GLU A 44 -0.63 2.41 -8.28
C GLU A 44 0.30 1.28 -8.70
N TYR A 45 0.06 0.03 -8.27
CA TYR A 45 0.98 -1.05 -8.63
C TYR A 45 0.87 -1.42 -10.11
N THR A 46 -0.31 -1.25 -10.73
CA THR A 46 -0.45 -1.45 -12.17
C THR A 46 0.40 -0.44 -12.93
N ASN A 47 0.43 0.81 -12.47
CA ASN A 47 1.28 1.82 -13.10
C ASN A 47 2.76 1.54 -12.91
N VAL A 48 3.17 1.01 -11.76
CA VAL A 48 4.55 0.58 -11.51
C VAL A 48 4.97 -0.48 -12.53
N LEU A 49 4.11 -1.48 -12.76
CA LEU A 49 4.39 -2.53 -13.74
C LEU A 49 4.41 -1.97 -15.16
N ARG A 50 3.50 -1.05 -15.49
CA ARG A 50 3.50 -0.37 -16.78
C ARG A 50 4.83 0.33 -17.05
N MET A 51 5.34 1.04 -16.06
CA MET A 51 6.60 1.77 -16.19
C MET A 51 7.78 0.80 -16.38
N ALA A 52 7.80 -0.33 -15.68
CA ALA A 52 8.83 -1.34 -15.84
C ALA A 52 8.82 -1.92 -17.26
N CYS A 53 7.65 -2.20 -17.80
CA CYS A 53 7.51 -2.68 -19.18
C CYS A 53 7.96 -1.63 -20.18
N LYS A 54 7.58 -0.37 -19.97
CA LYS A 54 7.97 0.73 -20.85
C LYS A 54 9.48 0.94 -20.87
N ARG A 55 10.13 0.78 -19.72
CA ARG A 55 11.60 0.89 -19.59
C ARG A 55 12.32 -0.37 -20.05
N GLN A 56 11.59 -1.39 -20.47
CA GLN A 56 12.14 -2.67 -20.94
C GLN A 56 12.92 -3.43 -19.87
N THR A 57 12.57 -3.21 -18.59
CA THR A 57 13.12 -3.97 -17.46
C THR A 57 12.27 -5.18 -17.11
N MET A 58 11.10 -5.32 -17.74
CA MET A 58 10.16 -6.41 -17.50
C MET A 58 9.37 -6.70 -18.76
N LEU A 59 9.13 -7.98 -19.02
CA LEU A 59 8.27 -8.40 -20.13
C LEU A 59 6.80 -8.27 -19.73
N ALA A 60 5.94 -7.89 -20.68
CA ALA A 60 4.49 -7.76 -20.42
C ALA A 60 3.88 -9.06 -19.89
N PHE A 61 4.32 -10.21 -20.40
CA PHE A 61 3.87 -11.50 -19.91
C PHE A 61 4.17 -11.68 -18.42
N HIS A 62 5.38 -11.29 -18.00
CA HIS A 62 5.80 -11.39 -16.59
C HIS A 62 4.97 -10.46 -15.71
N ALA A 63 4.71 -9.22 -16.18
CA ALA A 63 3.86 -8.29 -15.44
C ALA A 63 2.45 -8.85 -15.23
N GLN A 64 1.88 -9.50 -16.26
CA GLN A 64 0.56 -10.12 -16.14
C GLN A 64 0.56 -11.28 -15.15
N GLN A 65 1.64 -12.06 -15.11
CA GLN A 65 1.76 -13.13 -14.10
C GLN A 65 1.79 -12.56 -12.69
N MET A 66 2.50 -11.46 -12.47
CA MET A 66 2.55 -10.80 -11.17
C MET A 66 1.17 -10.30 -10.73
N LEU A 67 0.40 -9.73 -11.65
CA LEU A 67 -0.97 -9.30 -11.36
C LEU A 67 -1.85 -10.48 -10.95
N SER A 68 -1.70 -11.63 -11.61
CA SER A 68 -2.44 -12.84 -11.26
C SER A 68 -2.08 -13.34 -9.85
N MET A 69 -0.81 -13.25 -9.47
CA MET A 69 -0.35 -13.62 -8.13
C MET A 69 -0.91 -12.68 -7.07
N LEU A 70 -0.89 -11.38 -7.33
CA LEU A 70 -1.43 -10.38 -6.39
C LEU A 70 -2.93 -10.59 -6.17
N ALA A 71 -3.67 -10.98 -7.22
CA ALA A 71 -5.10 -11.23 -7.13
C ALA A 71 -5.46 -12.38 -6.17
N GLN A 72 -4.51 -13.27 -5.88
CA GLN A 72 -4.73 -14.41 -4.99
C GLN A 72 -4.39 -14.11 -3.53
N LEU A 73 -3.79 -12.97 -3.23
CA LEU A 73 -3.44 -12.61 -1.87
C LEU A 73 -4.69 -12.17 -1.07
N PRO A 74 -4.69 -12.37 0.24
CA PRO A 74 -5.81 -11.97 1.09
C PRO A 74 -5.80 -10.46 1.34
N ILE A 75 -6.07 -9.69 0.30
CA ILE A 75 -6.15 -8.24 0.33
C ILE A 75 -7.60 -7.84 0.05
N GLU A 76 -8.27 -7.31 1.07
CA GLU A 76 -9.62 -6.79 0.94
C GLU A 76 -9.55 -5.36 0.41
N ILE A 77 -10.38 -5.02 -0.56
CA ILE A 77 -10.48 -3.65 -1.05
C ILE A 77 -11.68 -2.97 -0.41
N ASP A 78 -11.42 -1.88 0.32
CA ASP A 78 -12.47 -1.04 0.88
C ASP A 78 -12.82 0.03 -0.15
N THR A 79 -14.04 -0.02 -0.68
CA THR A 79 -14.46 0.89 -1.74
C THR A 79 -14.94 2.25 -1.24
N SER A 80 -14.98 2.46 0.07
CA SER A 80 -15.36 3.75 0.65
C SER A 80 -14.23 4.76 0.44
N VAL A 81 -14.54 5.87 -0.20
CA VAL A 81 -13.57 6.95 -0.47
C VAL A 81 -14.02 8.19 0.29
N PRO A 82 -13.13 8.87 1.04
CA PRO A 82 -13.50 10.08 1.75
C PRO A 82 -13.86 11.20 0.78
N GLN A 83 -14.70 12.13 1.24
CA GLN A 83 -15.03 13.32 0.47
C GLN A 83 -13.77 14.18 0.28
N PRO A 84 -13.63 14.90 -0.85
CA PRO A 84 -12.46 15.73 -1.09
C PRO A 84 -12.12 16.70 0.04
N ALA A 85 -13.12 17.29 0.68
CA ALA A 85 -12.90 18.22 1.80
C ALA A 85 -12.24 17.52 2.99
N GLN A 86 -12.67 16.30 3.32
CA GLN A 86 -12.09 15.50 4.38
C GLN A 86 -10.67 15.08 4.04
N LEU A 87 -10.46 14.70 2.80
CA LEU A 87 -9.15 14.25 2.33
C LEU A 87 -8.14 15.40 2.34
N LEU A 88 -8.57 16.60 1.92
CA LEU A 88 -7.72 17.79 1.95
C LEU A 88 -7.32 18.14 3.39
N ASP A 89 -8.28 18.11 4.32
CA ASP A 89 -8.01 18.38 5.73
C ASP A 89 -6.97 17.41 6.28
N LEU A 90 -7.12 16.13 5.98
CA LEU A 90 -6.19 15.10 6.44
C LEU A 90 -4.80 15.28 5.84
N ALA A 91 -4.73 15.55 4.53
CA ALA A 91 -3.47 15.78 3.83
C ALA A 91 -2.72 16.99 4.37
N LEU A 92 -3.42 18.09 4.65
CA LEU A 92 -2.82 19.28 5.24
C LEU A 92 -2.37 19.05 6.67
N ARG A 93 -3.18 18.35 7.46
CA ARG A 93 -2.89 18.11 8.87
C ARG A 93 -1.63 17.26 9.07
N TYR A 94 -1.41 16.27 8.23
CA TYR A 94 -0.30 15.33 8.35
C TYR A 94 0.80 15.54 7.30
N ASP A 95 0.68 16.59 6.49
CA ASP A 95 1.64 16.93 5.43
C ASP A 95 1.86 15.75 4.48
N LEU A 96 0.75 15.24 3.94
CA LEU A 96 0.74 14.12 3.01
C LEU A 96 0.18 14.54 1.66
N THR A 97 0.54 13.81 0.61
CA THR A 97 -0.21 13.88 -0.64
C THR A 97 -1.62 13.34 -0.39
N SER A 98 -2.56 13.69 -1.26
CA SER A 98 -3.91 13.12 -1.17
C SER A 98 -3.90 11.60 -1.35
N TYR A 99 -2.94 11.09 -2.11
CA TYR A 99 -2.78 9.64 -2.32
C TYR A 99 -2.38 8.92 -1.04
N ASP A 100 -1.39 9.44 -0.31
CA ASP A 100 -0.99 8.87 0.98
C ASP A 100 -2.08 9.08 2.03
N ALA A 101 -2.77 10.21 1.97
CA ALA A 101 -3.86 10.50 2.91
C ALA A 101 -5.00 9.50 2.81
N ILE A 102 -5.25 8.92 1.63
CA ILE A 102 -6.27 7.87 1.47
C ILE A 102 -5.93 6.64 2.31
N TYR A 103 -4.65 6.24 2.35
CA TYR A 103 -4.21 5.11 3.17
C TYR A 103 -4.36 5.43 4.66
N LEU A 104 -3.99 6.64 5.06
CA LEU A 104 -4.14 7.07 6.46
C LEU A 104 -5.62 7.13 6.87
N ASP A 105 -6.48 7.65 6.01
CA ASP A 105 -7.93 7.67 6.25
C ASP A 105 -8.47 6.26 6.49
N LEU A 106 -8.08 5.32 5.65
CA LEU A 106 -8.50 3.93 5.79
C LEU A 106 -8.05 3.34 7.13
N ALA A 107 -6.80 3.59 7.51
CA ALA A 107 -6.26 3.12 8.78
C ALA A 107 -7.01 3.73 9.98
N LEU A 108 -7.32 5.01 9.93
CA LEU A 108 -8.06 5.69 10.99
C LEU A 108 -9.48 5.16 11.12
N ARG A 109 -10.17 4.94 10.00
CA ARG A 109 -11.55 4.43 10.03
C ARG A 109 -11.63 3.03 10.63
N HIS A 110 -10.66 2.17 10.32
CA HIS A 110 -10.64 0.79 10.79
C HIS A 110 -9.80 0.60 12.05
N ARG A 111 -9.10 1.62 12.51
CA ARG A 111 -8.19 1.57 13.67
C ARG A 111 -7.15 0.47 13.50
N LEU A 112 -6.49 0.48 12.34
CA LEU A 112 -5.47 -0.52 11.97
C LEU A 112 -4.13 0.15 11.73
N PRO A 113 -3.03 -0.57 12.00
CA PRO A 113 -1.70 -0.09 11.62
C PRO A 113 -1.52 -0.18 10.11
N ILE A 114 -0.52 0.54 9.61
CA ILE A 114 -0.19 0.58 8.17
C ILE A 114 1.13 -0.16 7.95
N ALA A 115 1.15 -1.04 6.94
CA ALA A 115 2.38 -1.62 6.43
C ALA A 115 2.88 -0.72 5.30
N THR A 116 4.00 -0.05 5.51
CA THR A 116 4.55 0.92 4.54
C THR A 116 6.05 1.05 4.67
N GLN A 117 6.71 1.38 3.57
CA GLN A 117 8.12 1.79 3.53
C GLN A 117 8.26 3.30 3.29
N ASP A 118 7.15 4.01 3.08
CA ASP A 118 7.16 5.45 2.86
C ASP A 118 7.34 6.18 4.20
N ARG A 119 8.38 7.00 4.28
CA ARG A 119 8.74 7.69 5.53
C ARG A 119 7.67 8.68 5.98
N ASP A 120 7.08 9.41 5.05
CA ASP A 120 6.08 10.43 5.36
C ASP A 120 4.79 9.76 5.88
N LEU A 121 4.36 8.69 5.21
CA LEU A 121 3.18 7.95 5.63
C LEU A 121 3.42 7.25 6.97
N ALA A 122 4.60 6.67 7.17
CA ALA A 122 4.95 6.03 8.44
C ALA A 122 4.92 7.01 9.59
N HIS A 123 5.49 8.20 9.39
CA HIS A 123 5.49 9.25 10.41
C HIS A 123 4.05 9.71 10.73
N ALA A 124 3.26 9.93 9.69
CA ALA A 124 1.86 10.32 9.87
C ALA A 124 1.06 9.25 10.63
N ALA A 125 1.28 7.97 10.32
CA ALA A 125 0.61 6.87 11.01
C ALA A 125 0.94 6.86 12.50
N GLN A 126 2.19 7.13 12.86
CA GLN A 126 2.60 7.19 14.27
C GLN A 126 2.00 8.41 14.97
N VAL A 127 2.03 9.58 14.36
CA VAL A 127 1.45 10.80 14.93
C VAL A 127 -0.06 10.66 15.09
N ALA A 128 -0.73 10.04 14.13
CA ALA A 128 -2.18 9.81 14.17
C ALA A 128 -2.59 8.71 15.14
N GLY A 129 -1.66 7.94 15.66
CA GLY A 129 -1.92 6.91 16.68
C GLY A 129 -2.31 5.55 16.14
N VAL A 130 -2.31 5.33 14.82
CA VAL A 130 -2.60 4.00 14.26
C VAL A 130 -1.35 3.12 14.19
N GLY A 131 -0.19 3.74 14.05
CA GLY A 131 1.09 3.02 14.05
C GLY A 131 1.43 2.34 12.73
N VAL A 132 2.61 1.74 12.71
CA VAL A 132 3.16 1.03 11.56
C VAL A 132 3.35 -0.44 11.95
N VAL A 133 3.05 -1.35 11.03
CA VAL A 133 3.27 -2.78 11.27
C VAL A 133 4.77 -3.02 11.42
N ALA A 134 5.17 -3.66 12.51
CA ALA A 134 6.57 -4.06 12.74
C ALA A 134 6.92 -5.28 11.90
N ASP A 135 8.19 -5.39 11.53
CA ASP A 135 8.70 -6.57 10.81
C ASP A 135 8.99 -7.77 11.73
#